data_d213a4ae56bb05955b79fe216e9b1cad
#
_entry.id   d213a4ae56bb05955b79fe216e9b1cad
#
_cell.length_a   1.000
_cell.length_b   1.000
_cell.length_c   1.000
_cell.angle_alpha   90.00
_cell.angle_beta   90.00
_cell.angle_gamma   90.00
#
_symmetry.space_group_name_H-M   'P 1'
#
loop_
_entity.id
_entity.type
_entity.pdbx_description
1 polymer ?
#
loop_
_entity_poly.entity_id
_entity_poly.type
_entity_poly.pdbx_seq_one_letter_code
_entity_poly.pdbx_strand_id
1 'polypeptide(L)'
;MAALNTAFGSEGIKNLGGEAVTVNDTTVDAGDLNILNNYTSGLVTASNVTTITGTLADVNASYAASATSGNAIAGLGDESVELTDTRVLATDLVTLNTDSSGTSGTIDASTISVIEGTAATLNTVYDGKVSAGSNGFTGL
;
A
#
# COMPACT_ATOMS: atom_id res chain seq x y z
N MET A 1 13.08 4.01 -4.28
CA MET A 1 12.12 3.70 -5.37
C MET A 1 12.40 4.46 -6.67
N ALA A 2 12.47 5.78 -6.69
CA ALA A 2 12.64 6.59 -7.92
C ALA A 2 13.77 6.11 -8.86
N ALA A 3 14.94 5.76 -8.33
CA ALA A 3 16.07 5.26 -9.14
C ALA A 3 15.76 3.92 -9.82
N LEU A 4 15.05 3.00 -9.17
CA LEU A 4 14.63 1.72 -9.75
C LEU A 4 13.62 1.97 -10.87
N ASN A 5 12.59 2.77 -10.65
CA ASN A 5 11.60 3.12 -11.67
C ASN A 5 12.24 3.79 -12.88
N THR A 6 13.23 4.67 -12.66
CA THR A 6 14.00 5.29 -13.76
C THR A 6 14.79 4.25 -14.55
N ALA A 7 15.46 3.31 -13.88
CA ALA A 7 16.25 2.28 -14.53
C ALA A 7 15.36 1.35 -15.38
N PHE A 8 14.27 0.86 -14.84
CA PHE A 8 13.34 -0.04 -15.55
C PHE A 8 12.57 0.67 -16.67
N GLY A 9 12.20 1.94 -16.49
CA GLY A 9 11.56 2.75 -17.53
C GLY A 9 12.51 3.27 -18.62
N SER A 10 13.82 3.01 -18.52
CA SER A 10 14.81 3.51 -19.46
C SER A 10 14.90 2.65 -20.72
N GLU A 11 14.73 3.23 -21.90
CA GLU A 11 14.95 2.56 -23.19
C GLU A 11 16.43 2.26 -23.47
N GLY A 12 17.36 2.85 -22.71
CA GLY A 12 18.80 2.68 -22.86
C GLY A 12 19.33 1.36 -22.29
N ILE A 13 18.62 0.78 -21.31
CA ILE A 13 18.99 -0.50 -20.71
C ILE A 13 18.15 -1.59 -21.37
N LYS A 14 18.82 -2.61 -21.91
CA LYS A 14 18.16 -3.72 -22.60
C LYS A 14 18.03 -4.94 -21.69
N ASN A 15 16.99 -5.73 -21.95
CA ASN A 15 16.69 -7.00 -21.25
C ASN A 15 16.36 -6.85 -19.76
N LEU A 16 15.88 -5.69 -19.31
CA LEU A 16 15.18 -5.56 -18.05
C LEU A 16 13.72 -6.04 -18.19
N GLY A 17 13.13 -6.51 -17.09
CA GLY A 17 11.72 -6.88 -17.02
C GLY A 17 11.44 -8.29 -16.52
N GLY A 18 12.46 -9.09 -16.22
CA GLY A 18 12.32 -10.43 -15.63
C GLY A 18 13.08 -10.61 -14.32
N GLU A 19 13.77 -9.58 -13.88
CA GLU A 19 14.62 -9.62 -12.70
C GLU A 19 13.80 -9.53 -11.42
N ALA A 20 14.19 -10.34 -10.42
CA ALA A 20 13.75 -10.12 -9.06
C ALA A 20 14.39 -8.82 -8.51
N VAL A 21 13.60 -8.02 -7.85
CA VAL A 21 14.02 -6.71 -7.33
C VAL A 21 13.82 -6.68 -5.82
N THR A 22 14.80 -6.14 -5.08
CA THR A 22 14.68 -5.88 -3.64
C THR A 22 14.61 -4.38 -3.39
N VAL A 23 13.56 -3.95 -2.72
CA VAL A 23 13.37 -2.57 -2.25
C VAL A 23 14.10 -2.44 -0.91
N ASN A 24 15.06 -1.52 -0.84
CA ASN A 24 15.83 -1.25 0.38
C ASN A 24 15.31 -0.03 1.15
N ASP A 25 14.37 0.70 0.58
CA ASP A 25 13.74 1.84 1.26
C ASP A 25 12.87 1.34 2.42
N THR A 26 12.86 2.08 3.52
CA THR A 26 11.98 1.82 4.67
C THR A 26 10.64 2.54 4.57
N THR A 27 10.58 3.60 3.76
CA THR A 27 9.35 4.32 3.43
C THR A 27 9.21 4.36 1.91
N VAL A 28 8.07 3.95 1.40
CA VAL A 28 7.79 3.93 -0.05
C VAL A 28 6.45 4.57 -0.37
N ASP A 29 6.38 5.20 -1.54
CA ASP A 29 5.10 5.58 -2.15
C ASP A 29 4.49 4.35 -2.86
N ALA A 30 3.21 4.09 -2.60
CA ALA A 30 2.50 2.93 -3.16
C ALA A 30 2.39 2.99 -4.69
N GLY A 31 2.19 4.19 -5.26
CA GLY A 31 2.16 4.38 -6.71
C GLY A 31 3.51 4.02 -7.35
N ASP A 32 4.61 4.45 -6.74
CA ASP A 32 5.97 4.07 -7.19
C ASP A 32 6.21 2.56 -7.09
N LEU A 33 5.72 1.92 -6.03
CA LEU A 33 5.83 0.47 -5.85
C LEU A 33 5.03 -0.30 -6.91
N ASN A 34 3.82 0.16 -7.21
CA ASN A 34 2.97 -0.41 -8.26
C ASN A 34 3.59 -0.24 -9.64
N ILE A 35 4.22 0.92 -9.94
CA ILE A 35 4.95 1.16 -11.18
C ILE A 35 6.10 0.17 -11.31
N LEU A 36 6.90 -0.04 -10.27
CA LEU A 36 7.99 -1.00 -10.28
C LEU A 36 7.48 -2.42 -10.53
N ASN A 37 6.41 -2.82 -9.85
CA ASN A 37 5.78 -4.13 -10.04
C ASN A 37 5.28 -4.36 -11.48
N ASN A 38 4.84 -3.29 -12.15
CA ASN A 38 4.43 -3.37 -13.56
C ASN A 38 5.60 -3.45 -14.55
N TYR A 39 6.80 -3.01 -14.15
CA TYR A 39 7.97 -3.04 -15.01
C TYR A 39 8.70 -4.39 -15.02
N THR A 40 8.55 -5.20 -13.97
CA THR A 40 9.20 -6.50 -13.89
C THR A 40 8.18 -7.64 -13.75
N SER A 41 8.44 -8.75 -14.42
CA SER A 41 7.75 -10.02 -14.17
C SER A 41 8.41 -10.84 -13.06
N GLY A 42 9.55 -10.37 -12.55
CA GLY A 42 10.23 -10.97 -11.40
C GLY A 42 9.60 -10.54 -10.07
N LEU A 43 9.96 -11.24 -9.00
CA LEU A 43 9.49 -10.93 -7.66
C LEU A 43 10.03 -9.57 -7.18
N VAL A 44 9.14 -8.70 -6.69
CA VAL A 44 9.51 -7.48 -5.97
C VAL A 44 9.48 -7.79 -4.47
N THR A 45 10.63 -7.76 -3.80
CA THR A 45 10.73 -7.98 -2.37
C THR A 45 10.76 -6.65 -1.62
N ALA A 46 9.78 -6.41 -0.76
CA ALA A 46 9.57 -5.19 0.01
C ALA A 46 9.71 -5.37 1.53
N SER A 47 10.37 -6.44 1.98
CA SER A 47 10.47 -6.80 3.42
C SER A 47 11.20 -5.78 4.30
N ASN A 48 11.84 -4.76 3.74
CA ASN A 48 12.46 -3.67 4.51
C ASN A 48 11.53 -2.46 4.68
N VAL A 49 10.40 -2.46 3.97
CA VAL A 49 9.42 -1.37 4.05
C VAL A 49 8.74 -1.44 5.42
N THR A 50 8.67 -0.33 6.10
CA THR A 50 7.97 -0.18 7.39
C THR A 50 6.86 0.87 7.33
N THR A 51 6.87 1.67 6.26
CA THR A 51 5.84 2.69 6.02
C THR A 51 5.50 2.75 4.54
N ILE A 52 4.22 2.72 4.23
CA ILE A 52 3.68 2.94 2.88
C ILE A 52 2.89 4.24 2.88
N THR A 53 3.21 5.13 1.95
CA THR A 53 2.48 6.39 1.74
C THR A 53 1.75 6.36 0.41
N GLY A 54 0.67 7.11 0.26
CA GLY A 54 0.01 7.25 -1.04
C GLY A 54 -1.50 7.35 -0.99
N THR A 55 -2.11 7.28 -2.17
CA THR A 55 -3.57 7.24 -2.26
C THR A 55 -4.10 5.89 -1.79
N LEU A 56 -5.31 5.88 -1.23
CA LEU A 56 -5.99 4.65 -0.81
C LEU A 56 -6.07 3.62 -1.95
N ALA A 57 -6.28 4.09 -3.19
CA ALA A 57 -6.34 3.23 -4.37
C ALA A 57 -4.98 2.56 -4.66
N ASP A 58 -3.88 3.31 -4.59
CA ASP A 58 -2.54 2.77 -4.83
C ASP A 58 -2.10 1.82 -3.71
N VAL A 59 -2.41 2.15 -2.46
CA VAL A 59 -2.11 1.30 -1.31
C VAL A 59 -2.88 -0.03 -1.42
N ASN A 60 -4.18 0.00 -1.69
CA ASN A 60 -4.98 -1.22 -1.92
C ASN A 60 -4.42 -2.05 -3.08
N ALA A 61 -3.98 -1.41 -4.18
CA ALA A 61 -3.38 -2.12 -5.30
C ALA A 61 -2.06 -2.82 -4.92
N SER A 62 -1.22 -2.19 -4.09
CA SER A 62 0.03 -2.78 -3.60
C SER A 62 -0.23 -4.02 -2.72
N TYR A 63 -1.19 -3.95 -1.81
CA TYR A 63 -1.57 -5.11 -0.98
C TYR A 63 -2.23 -6.22 -1.81
N ALA A 64 -3.08 -5.88 -2.78
CA ALA A 64 -3.66 -6.86 -3.71
C ALA A 64 -2.57 -7.57 -4.55
N ALA A 65 -1.53 -6.85 -4.98
CA ALA A 65 -0.38 -7.43 -5.66
C ALA A 65 0.45 -8.34 -4.74
N SER A 66 0.52 -8.03 -3.45
CA SER A 66 1.18 -8.87 -2.44
C SER A 66 0.43 -10.18 -2.20
N ALA A 67 -0.88 -10.19 -2.32
CA ALA A 67 -1.72 -11.39 -2.14
C ALA A 67 -1.71 -12.34 -3.36
N THR A 68 -1.21 -11.90 -4.52
CA THR A 68 -1.25 -12.65 -5.77
C THR A 68 0.02 -13.49 -5.95
N SER A 69 -0.13 -14.81 -6.20
CA SER A 69 1.00 -15.67 -6.57
C SER A 69 1.43 -15.41 -8.01
N GLY A 70 2.73 -15.20 -8.24
CA GLY A 70 3.31 -14.97 -9.57
C GLY A 70 4.13 -13.71 -9.63
N ASN A 71 3.64 -12.63 -10.18
CA ASN A 71 4.29 -11.32 -10.17
C ASN A 71 3.87 -10.55 -8.91
N ALA A 72 4.33 -10.98 -7.77
CA ALA A 72 3.86 -10.48 -6.51
C ALA A 72 4.90 -9.56 -5.87
N ILE A 73 4.40 -8.58 -5.15
CA ILE A 73 5.18 -7.85 -4.16
C ILE A 73 5.21 -8.73 -2.91
N ALA A 74 6.39 -9.17 -2.47
CA ALA A 74 6.51 -9.98 -1.26
C ALA A 74 6.97 -9.14 -0.08
N GLY A 75 6.49 -9.49 1.12
CA GLY A 75 6.92 -8.89 2.38
C GLY A 75 6.18 -7.60 2.72
N LEU A 76 4.96 -7.43 2.22
CA LEU A 76 3.99 -6.45 2.70
C LEU A 76 3.01 -7.11 3.67
N GLY A 77 2.48 -6.32 4.62
CA GLY A 77 1.42 -6.72 5.56
C GLY A 77 1.60 -6.21 6.98
N ASP A 78 2.70 -5.55 7.35
CA ASP A 78 2.99 -5.03 8.70
C ASP A 78 3.43 -3.56 8.73
N GLU A 79 3.29 -2.87 7.62
CA GLU A 79 3.68 -1.48 7.49
C GLU A 79 2.65 -0.54 8.12
N SER A 80 3.12 0.57 8.64
CA SER A 80 2.26 1.72 8.86
C SER A 80 1.87 2.34 7.52
N VAL A 81 0.61 2.72 7.37
CA VAL A 81 0.08 3.35 6.16
C VAL A 81 -0.23 4.82 6.43
N GLU A 82 0.25 5.70 5.58
CA GLU A 82 -0.06 7.13 5.62
C GLU A 82 -0.85 7.51 4.35
N LEU A 83 -2.15 7.72 4.50
CA LEU A 83 -3.03 8.08 3.38
C LEU A 83 -2.90 9.56 3.04
N THR A 84 -2.93 9.86 1.73
CA THR A 84 -2.83 11.23 1.21
C THR A 84 -4.17 11.79 0.70
N ASP A 85 -5.20 10.96 0.62
CA ASP A 85 -6.52 11.37 0.16
C ASP A 85 -7.23 12.29 1.16
N THR A 86 -8.04 13.20 0.62
CA THR A 86 -8.97 14.03 1.41
C THR A 86 -10.41 13.51 1.36
N ARG A 87 -10.73 12.65 0.39
CA ARG A 87 -12.04 12.03 0.18
C ARG A 87 -11.88 10.59 -0.25
N VAL A 88 -12.59 9.67 0.38
CA VAL A 88 -12.50 8.23 0.13
C VAL A 88 -13.86 7.54 0.23
N LEU A 89 -13.95 6.32 -0.32
CA LEU A 89 -15.08 5.44 -0.09
C LEU A 89 -14.83 4.57 1.15
N ALA A 90 -15.86 4.41 1.96
CA ALA A 90 -15.81 3.55 3.16
C ALA A 90 -15.50 2.08 2.81
N THR A 91 -15.96 1.60 1.66
CA THR A 91 -15.65 0.24 1.18
C THR A 91 -14.16 0.02 0.97
N ASP A 92 -13.45 1.01 0.45
CA ASP A 92 -12.03 0.90 0.13
C ASP A 92 -11.18 0.98 1.41
N LEU A 93 -11.62 1.76 2.41
CA LEU A 93 -11.02 1.74 3.75
C LEU A 93 -11.22 0.38 4.44
N VAL A 94 -12.41 -0.22 4.35
CA VAL A 94 -12.66 -1.56 4.90
C VAL A 94 -11.76 -2.59 4.22
N THR A 95 -11.57 -2.51 2.90
CA THR A 95 -10.65 -3.38 2.16
C THR A 95 -9.22 -3.23 2.68
N LEU A 96 -8.73 -2.00 2.79
CA LEU A 96 -7.38 -1.75 3.31
C LEU A 96 -7.21 -2.32 4.73
N ASN A 97 -8.17 -2.07 5.62
CA ASN A 97 -8.10 -2.56 7.00
C ASN A 97 -8.11 -4.09 7.07
N THR A 98 -8.74 -4.77 6.11
CA THR A 98 -8.75 -6.23 6.03
C THR A 98 -7.43 -6.77 5.49
N ASP A 99 -6.89 -6.17 4.44
CA ASP A 99 -5.68 -6.62 3.77
C ASP A 99 -4.41 -6.32 4.57
N SER A 100 -4.40 -5.20 5.32
CA SER A 100 -3.32 -4.83 6.26
C SER A 100 -3.44 -5.49 7.64
N SER A 101 -4.53 -6.22 7.93
CA SER A 101 -4.87 -6.71 9.27
C SER A 101 -4.01 -7.88 9.77
N GLY A 102 -3.02 -8.34 8.99
CA GLY A 102 -2.10 -9.40 9.43
C GLY A 102 -1.11 -8.97 10.51
N THR A 103 -1.05 -7.69 10.89
CA THR A 103 0.14 -7.13 11.51
C THR A 103 -0.08 -5.89 12.36
N SER A 104 0.99 -5.36 12.89
CA SER A 104 1.06 -4.28 13.87
C SER A 104 1.01 -2.86 13.26
N GLY A 105 0.79 -2.71 11.97
CA GLY A 105 0.75 -1.41 11.31
C GLY A 105 -0.52 -0.60 11.60
N THR A 106 -0.40 0.70 11.68
CA THR A 106 -1.54 1.63 11.82
C THR A 106 -1.81 2.32 10.48
N ILE A 107 -3.08 2.63 10.22
CA ILE A 107 -3.49 3.41 9.05
C ILE A 107 -3.75 4.84 9.51
N ASP A 108 -2.89 5.78 9.14
CA ASP A 108 -3.11 7.20 9.36
C ASP A 108 -4.05 7.76 8.29
N ALA A 109 -5.26 8.10 8.73
CA ALA A 109 -6.34 8.67 7.94
C ALA A 109 -6.59 10.16 8.27
N SER A 110 -5.63 10.84 8.88
CA SER A 110 -5.78 12.23 9.38
C SER A 110 -5.98 13.26 8.28
N THR A 111 -5.60 12.96 7.04
CA THR A 111 -5.83 13.81 5.86
C THR A 111 -7.26 13.71 5.33
N ILE A 112 -7.97 12.63 5.67
CA ILE A 112 -9.32 12.38 5.15
C ILE A 112 -10.32 13.31 5.84
N SER A 113 -11.02 14.10 5.05
CA SER A 113 -12.07 15.03 5.52
C SER A 113 -13.48 14.56 5.14
N VAL A 114 -13.60 13.65 4.17
CA VAL A 114 -14.88 13.10 3.69
C VAL A 114 -14.77 11.60 3.47
N ILE A 115 -15.66 10.83 4.11
CA ILE A 115 -15.83 9.40 3.86
C ILE A 115 -17.25 9.19 3.32
N GLU A 116 -17.37 8.53 2.18
CA GLU A 116 -18.65 8.25 1.53
C GLU A 116 -18.97 6.75 1.59
N GLY A 117 -20.22 6.42 1.93
CA GLY A 117 -20.64 5.02 1.99
C GLY A 117 -22.04 4.84 2.55
N THR A 118 -22.48 3.60 2.65
CA THR A 118 -23.71 3.26 3.36
C THR A 118 -23.50 3.39 4.88
N ALA A 119 -24.57 3.58 5.64
CA ALA A 119 -24.46 3.61 7.11
C ALA A 119 -23.79 2.35 7.68
N ALA A 120 -24.03 1.19 7.06
CA ALA A 120 -23.40 -0.07 7.48
C ALA A 120 -21.89 -0.06 7.28
N THR A 121 -21.41 0.34 6.09
CA THR A 121 -19.96 0.39 5.79
C THR A 121 -19.27 1.49 6.61
N LEU A 122 -19.92 2.64 6.82
CA LEU A 122 -19.40 3.70 7.68
C LEU A 122 -19.24 3.22 9.12
N ASN A 123 -20.23 2.50 9.66
CA ASN A 123 -20.11 1.91 10.99
C ASN A 123 -18.91 0.96 11.07
N THR A 124 -18.69 0.11 10.04
CA THR A 124 -17.53 -0.79 10.01
C THR A 124 -16.22 -0.02 10.03
N VAL A 125 -16.10 1.10 9.30
CA VAL A 125 -14.90 1.95 9.34
C VAL A 125 -14.67 2.51 10.75
N TYR A 126 -15.72 3.05 11.39
CA TYR A 126 -15.59 3.64 12.73
C TYR A 126 -15.41 2.59 13.84
N ASP A 127 -15.91 1.37 13.65
CA ASP A 127 -15.61 0.23 14.54
C ASP A 127 -14.14 -0.19 14.43
N GLY A 128 -13.51 0.00 13.26
CA GLY A 128 -12.07 -0.20 13.03
C GLY A 128 -11.18 0.92 13.58
N LYS A 129 -11.77 1.99 14.13
CA LYS A 129 -11.03 3.06 14.79
C LYS A 129 -10.41 2.55 16.09
N VAL A 130 -9.13 2.66 16.23
CA VAL A 130 -8.40 2.16 17.38
C VAL A 130 -7.78 3.24 18.22
N SER A 131 -7.61 2.93 19.49
CA SER A 131 -6.71 3.68 20.38
C SER A 131 -5.27 3.44 19.99
N ALA A 132 -4.40 4.42 20.22
CA ALA A 132 -2.98 4.35 19.87
C ALA A 132 -2.33 3.01 20.30
N GLY A 133 -1.71 2.32 19.37
CA GLY A 133 -0.98 1.06 19.60
C GLY A 133 -1.69 -0.23 19.15
N SER A 134 -2.82 -0.14 18.47
CA SER A 134 -3.53 -1.29 17.89
C SER A 134 -3.68 -1.11 16.37
N ASN A 135 -3.84 -2.23 15.64
CA ASN A 135 -4.11 -2.19 14.20
C ASN A 135 -5.41 -1.47 13.90
N GLY A 136 -5.43 -0.63 12.88
CA GLY A 136 -6.62 0.07 12.39
C GLY A 136 -6.39 1.55 12.15
N PHE A 137 -7.48 2.32 12.07
CA PHE A 137 -7.43 3.72 11.67
C PHE A 137 -7.09 4.64 12.84
N THR A 138 -6.16 5.55 12.59
CA THR A 138 -5.90 6.73 13.41
C THR A 138 -6.30 8.00 12.65
N GLY A 139 -6.63 9.07 13.35
CA GLY A 139 -6.96 10.35 12.73
C GLY A 139 -8.41 10.52 12.23
N LEU A 140 -9.24 9.48 12.34
CA LEU A 140 -10.69 9.58 12.05
C LEU A 140 -11.47 10.18 13.20
#